data_72c61e7dcbd796715ad111c7ca30c7f1
#
_entry.id   72c61e7dcbd796715ad111c7ca30c7f1
#
_cell.length_a   1.000
_cell.length_b   1.000
_cell.length_c   1.000
_cell.angle_alpha   90.00
_cell.angle_beta   90.00
_cell.angle_gamma   90.00
#
_symmetry.space_group_name_H-M   'P 1'
#
loop_
_entity.id
_entity.type
_entity.pdbx_description
1 polymer ?
#
loop_
_entity_poly.entity_id
_entity_poly.type
_entity_poly.pdbx_seq_one_letter_code
_entity_poly.pdbx_strand_id
1 'polypeptide(L)'
;MPFVTLTPTRRIGIRLACFAVTASICMAPSVAVAGEVGHPTEAGQAKSNRMTIHIAIGSSSMTATLEENPTARDFASLLPLTVTLREFGHSEKVSGALPRPLSEEGAPATDAGAVGDIAYYAPWRNIALYRGPGPNATGVIKIARITSGIEALQLPGQVRVTISRAK
;
A
#
# COMPACT_ATOMS: atom_id res chain seq x y z
N MET A 1 30.49 -13.54 43.41
CA MET A 1 30.31 -12.13 43.84
C MET A 1 30.48 -11.25 42.59
N PRO A 2 29.44 -10.59 42.15
CA PRO A 2 29.43 -9.81 40.93
C PRO A 2 29.73 -8.34 41.20
N PHE A 3 30.51 -7.70 40.35
CA PHE A 3 30.67 -6.25 40.34
C PHE A 3 29.70 -5.65 39.35
N VAL A 4 28.81 -4.81 39.90
CA VAL A 4 27.93 -3.93 39.13
C VAL A 4 28.63 -2.64 38.90
N THR A 5 28.83 -2.26 37.66
CA THR A 5 29.42 -0.94 37.29
C THR A 5 28.28 -0.03 36.84
N LEU A 6 28.00 1.00 37.66
CA LEU A 6 27.10 2.10 37.30
C LEU A 6 27.86 3.13 36.46
N THR A 7 27.30 3.51 35.32
CA THR A 7 27.75 4.64 34.50
C THR A 7 26.91 5.90 34.79
N PRO A 8 27.49 7.10 34.89
CA PRO A 8 26.78 8.30 35.30
C PRO A 8 26.05 8.99 34.16
N THR A 9 24.87 9.48 34.50
CA THR A 9 23.96 10.29 33.68
C THR A 9 24.56 11.71 33.44
N ARG A 10 24.75 12.07 32.20
CA ARG A 10 25.21 13.41 31.78
C ARG A 10 24.01 14.34 31.59
N ARG A 11 23.85 15.27 32.52
CA ARG A 11 22.89 16.39 32.42
C ARG A 11 23.38 17.42 31.42
N ILE A 12 22.60 17.72 30.39
CA ILE A 12 22.83 18.84 29.46
C ILE A 12 21.93 19.99 29.89
N GLY A 13 22.54 21.10 30.22
CA GLY A 13 21.88 22.31 30.70
C GLY A 13 21.22 23.09 29.55
N ILE A 14 20.02 23.55 29.82
CA ILE A 14 19.25 24.46 28.97
C ILE A 14 19.77 25.88 29.21
N ARG A 15 20.27 26.52 28.17
CA ARG A 15 20.55 27.98 28.19
C ARG A 15 19.39 28.70 27.52
N LEU A 16 18.69 29.46 28.35
CA LEU A 16 17.65 30.42 27.98
C LEU A 16 18.30 31.68 27.45
N ALA A 17 18.10 32.04 26.19
CA ALA A 17 18.51 33.32 25.61
C ALA A 17 17.25 34.14 25.30
N CYS A 18 17.06 35.19 26.11
CA CYS A 18 16.08 36.24 25.86
C CYS A 18 16.60 37.15 24.74
N PHE A 19 15.87 37.28 23.64
CA PHE A 19 16.04 38.40 22.71
C PHE A 19 14.79 39.26 22.72
N ALA A 20 14.97 40.50 23.17
CA ALA A 20 14.02 41.58 23.06
C ALA A 20 14.00 42.07 21.59
N VAL A 21 12.86 42.10 20.95
CA VAL A 21 12.70 42.74 19.65
C VAL A 21 11.77 43.95 19.80
N THR A 22 12.35 45.09 19.51
CA THR A 22 11.70 46.39 19.45
C THR A 22 10.72 46.48 18.29
N ALA A 23 9.52 46.97 18.60
CA ALA A 23 8.48 47.26 17.60
C ALA A 23 8.87 48.51 16.80
N SER A 24 8.90 48.37 15.47
CA SER A 24 8.94 49.50 14.54
C SER A 24 7.65 49.48 13.71
N ILE A 25 6.81 50.47 13.98
CA ILE A 25 5.56 50.74 13.28
C ILE A 25 5.91 51.49 12.01
N CYS A 26 5.79 50.85 10.83
CA CYS A 26 5.76 51.56 9.55
C CYS A 26 4.33 51.50 8.98
N MET A 27 3.66 52.66 9.02
CA MET A 27 2.45 52.94 8.25
C MET A 27 2.80 53.02 6.76
N ALA A 28 2.17 52.24 5.92
CA ALA A 28 2.13 52.42 4.46
C ALA A 28 0.70 52.34 3.95
N PRO A 29 0.32 53.10 2.90
CA PRO A 29 -1.05 53.37 2.53
C PRO A 29 -1.70 52.21 1.80
N SER A 30 -3.01 52.03 2.07
CA SER A 30 -3.93 51.13 1.34
C SER A 30 -4.01 51.53 -0.12
N VAL A 31 -3.61 50.64 -1.00
CA VAL A 31 -4.05 50.65 -2.39
C VAL A 31 -5.10 49.53 -2.53
N ALA A 32 -6.35 49.94 -2.72
CA ALA A 32 -7.42 49.04 -3.10
C ALA A 32 -7.20 48.60 -4.53
N VAL A 33 -6.84 47.34 -4.75
CA VAL A 33 -6.94 46.70 -6.05
C VAL A 33 -8.19 45.82 -6.04
N ALA A 34 -9.10 46.18 -6.90
CA ALA A 34 -10.35 45.48 -7.15
C ALA A 34 -10.09 44.08 -7.74
N GLY A 35 -10.83 43.13 -7.19
CA GLY A 35 -11.42 41.99 -7.86
C GLY A 35 -10.56 41.18 -8.82
N GLU A 36 -10.01 40.07 -8.33
CA GLU A 36 -9.85 38.88 -9.18
C GLU A 36 -10.55 37.73 -8.47
N VAL A 37 -11.72 37.40 -8.98
CA VAL A 37 -12.48 36.22 -8.63
C VAL A 37 -11.62 35.02 -9.01
N GLY A 38 -10.80 34.57 -8.08
CA GLY A 38 -10.09 33.30 -8.20
C GLY A 38 -11.14 32.21 -8.35
N HIS A 39 -11.24 31.67 -9.55
CA HIS A 39 -11.92 30.40 -9.78
C HIS A 39 -11.32 29.39 -8.79
N PRO A 40 -12.14 28.62 -8.04
CA PRO A 40 -11.64 27.42 -7.42
C PRO A 40 -11.17 26.53 -8.57
N THR A 41 -9.85 26.36 -8.66
CA THR A 41 -9.27 25.28 -9.45
C THR A 41 -9.85 24.00 -8.85
N GLU A 42 -10.90 23.48 -9.46
CA GLU A 42 -11.24 22.08 -9.31
C GLU A 42 -9.95 21.32 -9.63
N ALA A 43 -9.27 20.87 -8.58
CA ALA A 43 -8.31 19.80 -8.71
C ALA A 43 -9.11 18.64 -9.27
N GLY A 44 -9.16 18.56 -10.60
CA GLY A 44 -9.77 17.48 -11.33
C GLY A 44 -9.18 16.21 -10.73
N GLN A 45 -9.97 15.48 -9.96
CA GLN A 45 -9.72 14.10 -9.66
C GLN A 45 -9.62 13.43 -11.02
N ALA A 46 -8.39 13.31 -11.52
CA ALA A 46 -8.08 12.41 -12.62
C ALA A 46 -8.59 11.05 -12.14
N LYS A 47 -9.77 10.67 -12.62
CA LYS A 47 -10.38 9.38 -12.36
C LYS A 47 -9.38 8.39 -12.93
N SER A 48 -8.47 7.93 -12.04
CA SER A 48 -7.48 6.92 -12.39
C SER A 48 -8.27 5.76 -12.98
N ASN A 49 -8.10 5.52 -14.27
CA ASN A 49 -8.80 4.47 -15.00
C ASN A 49 -8.18 3.10 -14.67
N ARG A 50 -7.87 2.92 -13.36
CA ARG A 50 -7.30 1.68 -12.85
C ARG A 50 -8.29 0.55 -13.02
N MET A 51 -7.80 -0.54 -13.57
CA MET A 51 -8.63 -1.72 -13.78
C MET A 51 -9.07 -2.31 -12.43
N THR A 52 -10.36 -2.51 -12.29
CA THR A 52 -10.95 -3.22 -11.15
C THR A 52 -11.08 -4.70 -11.48
N ILE A 53 -10.77 -5.54 -10.51
CA ILE A 53 -10.95 -6.99 -10.58
C ILE A 53 -11.93 -7.46 -9.50
N HIS A 54 -12.66 -8.51 -9.82
CA HIS A 54 -13.58 -9.20 -8.93
C HIS A 54 -13.00 -10.56 -8.57
N ILE A 55 -13.02 -10.90 -7.28
CA ILE A 55 -12.49 -12.15 -6.72
C ILE A 55 -13.63 -12.87 -6.02
N ALA A 56 -14.15 -13.91 -6.65
CA ALA A 56 -15.20 -14.76 -6.08
C ALA A 56 -14.57 -15.84 -5.20
N ILE A 57 -15.09 -16.01 -3.98
CA ILE A 57 -14.62 -16.96 -2.97
C ILE A 57 -15.81 -17.61 -2.27
N GLY A 58 -16.15 -18.85 -2.66
CA GLY A 58 -17.37 -19.49 -2.18
C GLY A 58 -18.63 -18.68 -2.52
N SER A 59 -19.41 -18.33 -1.48
CA SER A 59 -20.58 -17.43 -1.59
C SER A 59 -20.24 -15.95 -1.38
N SER A 60 -18.98 -15.63 -1.07
CA SER A 60 -18.48 -14.27 -0.81
C SER A 60 -17.72 -13.75 -2.01
N SER A 61 -17.45 -12.43 -2.01
CA SER A 61 -16.63 -11.81 -3.04
C SER A 61 -15.82 -10.65 -2.49
N MET A 62 -14.70 -10.37 -3.15
CA MET A 62 -13.87 -9.20 -2.93
C MET A 62 -13.74 -8.41 -4.22
N THR A 63 -13.53 -7.12 -4.09
CA THR A 63 -13.16 -6.23 -5.19
C THR A 63 -11.76 -5.69 -4.92
N ALA A 64 -10.94 -5.61 -5.95
CA ALA A 64 -9.61 -5.03 -5.86
C ALA A 64 -9.31 -4.15 -7.07
N THR A 65 -8.47 -3.16 -6.87
CA THR A 65 -7.97 -2.28 -7.94
C THR A 65 -6.53 -2.66 -8.27
N LEU A 66 -6.23 -2.87 -9.55
CA LEU A 66 -4.88 -3.17 -10.01
C LEU A 66 -3.96 -1.97 -9.86
N GLU A 67 -2.69 -2.24 -9.55
CA GLU A 67 -1.63 -1.24 -9.59
C GLU A 67 -1.23 -0.89 -11.03
N GLU A 68 -0.65 0.30 -11.22
CA GLU A 68 -0.23 0.80 -12.53
C GLU A 68 1.22 0.41 -12.86
N ASN A 69 1.56 -0.88 -12.73
CA ASN A 69 2.90 -1.38 -13.05
C ASN A 69 2.87 -2.53 -14.07
N PRO A 70 4.01 -2.87 -14.69
CA PRO A 70 4.10 -3.93 -15.70
C PRO A 70 3.62 -5.28 -15.18
N THR A 71 3.95 -5.65 -13.93
CA THR A 71 3.55 -6.91 -13.30
C THR A 71 2.04 -7.04 -13.17
N ALA A 72 1.37 -5.96 -12.74
CA ALA A 72 -0.09 -5.93 -12.62
C ALA A 72 -0.79 -6.03 -13.98
N ARG A 73 -0.27 -5.35 -15.00
CA ARG A 73 -0.79 -5.45 -16.38
C ARG A 73 -0.62 -6.87 -16.93
N ASP A 74 0.53 -7.48 -16.64
CA ASP A 74 0.80 -8.85 -17.06
C ASP A 74 -0.08 -9.86 -16.33
N PHE A 75 -0.32 -9.67 -15.01
CA PHE A 75 -1.31 -10.43 -14.26
C PHE A 75 -2.72 -10.32 -14.86
N ALA A 76 -3.13 -9.11 -15.24
CA ALA A 76 -4.43 -8.88 -15.86
C ALA A 76 -4.63 -9.66 -17.17
N SER A 77 -3.55 -10.00 -17.89
CA SER A 77 -3.62 -10.80 -19.12
C SER A 77 -3.96 -12.27 -18.85
N LEU A 78 -3.77 -12.75 -17.61
CA LEU A 78 -4.14 -14.12 -17.21
C LEU A 78 -5.62 -14.28 -16.85
N LEU A 79 -6.37 -13.16 -16.72
CA LEU A 79 -7.76 -13.19 -16.28
C LEU A 79 -8.71 -13.59 -17.41
N PRO A 80 -9.71 -14.46 -17.15
CA PRO A 80 -10.09 -14.98 -15.82
C PRO A 80 -9.16 -16.10 -15.35
N LEU A 81 -8.85 -16.11 -14.04
CA LEU A 81 -7.93 -17.06 -13.41
C LEU A 81 -8.62 -17.73 -12.20
N THR A 82 -8.53 -19.04 -12.10
CA THR A 82 -8.97 -19.78 -10.92
C THR A 82 -7.79 -20.40 -10.23
N VAL A 83 -7.63 -20.10 -8.93
CA VAL A 83 -6.56 -20.64 -8.09
C VAL A 83 -7.10 -21.12 -6.74
N THR A 84 -6.35 -21.99 -6.08
CA THR A 84 -6.61 -22.36 -4.68
C THR A 84 -5.67 -21.58 -3.79
N LEU A 85 -6.23 -20.82 -2.84
CA LEU A 85 -5.51 -20.15 -1.80
C LEU A 85 -5.40 -21.04 -0.57
N ARG A 86 -4.24 -21.04 0.06
CA ARG A 86 -3.95 -21.73 1.33
C ARG A 86 -3.40 -20.75 2.35
N GLU A 87 -3.52 -21.10 3.62
CA GLU A 87 -2.89 -20.32 4.69
C GLU A 87 -1.36 -20.29 4.53
N PHE A 88 -0.79 -19.12 4.74
CA PHE A 88 0.65 -18.95 4.87
C PHE A 88 0.92 -18.02 6.07
N GLY A 89 1.31 -18.64 7.18
CA GLY A 89 1.36 -17.92 8.45
C GLY A 89 0.01 -17.34 8.87
N HIS A 90 0.04 -16.26 9.64
CA HIS A 90 -1.16 -15.59 10.14
C HIS A 90 -1.62 -14.42 9.22
N SER A 91 -0.73 -13.93 8.39
CA SER A 91 -0.90 -12.68 7.65
C SER A 91 -1.36 -12.85 6.21
N GLU A 92 -1.25 -14.06 5.64
CA GLU A 92 -1.37 -14.23 4.19
C GLU A 92 -2.18 -15.47 3.81
N LYS A 93 -2.86 -15.37 2.68
CA LYS A 93 -3.28 -16.52 1.89
C LYS A 93 -2.53 -16.51 0.55
N VAL A 94 -1.91 -17.63 0.20
CA VAL A 94 -1.08 -17.74 -0.99
C VAL A 94 -1.63 -18.77 -1.97
N SER A 95 -1.49 -18.51 -3.27
CA SER A 95 -1.83 -19.47 -4.32
C SER A 95 -0.70 -20.48 -4.55
N GLY A 96 -0.95 -21.49 -5.36
CA GLY A 96 0.10 -22.21 -6.10
C GLY A 96 0.73 -21.31 -7.16
N ALA A 97 1.74 -21.85 -7.86
CA ALA A 97 2.39 -21.12 -8.95
C ALA A 97 1.36 -20.74 -10.04
N LEU A 98 1.50 -19.55 -10.58
CA LEU A 98 0.74 -19.09 -11.73
C LEU A 98 1.14 -19.89 -12.99
N PRO A 99 0.29 -19.89 -14.04
CA PRO A 99 0.56 -20.63 -15.29
C PRO A 99 1.90 -20.27 -15.94
N ARG A 100 2.36 -19.05 -15.74
CA ARG A 100 3.67 -18.55 -16.19
C ARG A 100 4.20 -17.48 -15.24
N PRO A 101 5.52 -17.19 -15.24
CA PRO A 101 6.04 -16.04 -14.52
C PRO A 101 5.45 -14.74 -15.08
N LEU A 102 5.33 -13.73 -14.21
CA LEU A 102 4.92 -12.37 -14.59
C LEU A 102 6.16 -11.50 -14.84
N SER A 103 5.94 -10.40 -15.56
CA SER A 103 6.97 -9.37 -15.76
C SER A 103 7.41 -8.78 -14.41
N GLU A 104 8.71 -8.66 -14.23
CA GLU A 104 9.34 -8.01 -13.07
C GLU A 104 9.94 -6.64 -13.46
N GLU A 105 9.59 -6.11 -14.63
CA GLU A 105 10.08 -4.83 -15.11
C GLU A 105 9.69 -3.70 -14.17
N GLY A 106 10.69 -2.92 -13.73
CA GLY A 106 10.48 -1.80 -12.80
C GLY A 106 10.09 -2.23 -11.38
N ALA A 107 10.21 -3.52 -11.05
CA ALA A 107 9.91 -4.00 -9.70
C ALA A 107 10.88 -3.44 -8.66
N PRO A 108 10.42 -3.15 -7.43
CA PRO A 108 11.30 -2.77 -6.34
C PRO A 108 12.21 -3.94 -5.96
N ALA A 109 13.41 -3.64 -5.45
CA ALA A 109 14.34 -4.68 -4.98
C ALA A 109 13.75 -5.51 -3.84
N THR A 110 12.99 -4.85 -2.94
CA THR A 110 12.25 -5.48 -1.84
C THR A 110 10.95 -4.73 -1.61
N ASP A 111 9.93 -5.40 -1.12
CA ASP A 111 8.68 -4.78 -0.64
C ASP A 111 8.08 -5.62 0.49
N ALA A 112 7.14 -5.04 1.22
CA ALA A 112 6.38 -5.70 2.28
C ALA A 112 4.89 -5.59 1.99
N GLY A 113 4.17 -6.70 2.11
CA GLY A 113 2.71 -6.66 1.99
C GLY A 113 2.06 -5.95 3.17
N ALA A 114 1.08 -5.12 2.91
CA ALA A 114 0.20 -4.53 3.91
C ALA A 114 -1.20 -5.13 3.82
N VAL A 115 -1.99 -4.97 4.89
CA VAL A 115 -3.39 -5.44 4.90
C VAL A 115 -4.14 -4.93 3.67
N GLY A 116 -4.73 -5.84 2.91
CA GLY A 116 -5.45 -5.54 1.68
C GLY A 116 -4.60 -5.55 0.41
N ASP A 117 -3.29 -5.69 0.50
CA ASP A 117 -2.47 -5.84 -0.69
C ASP A 117 -2.63 -7.24 -1.31
N ILE A 118 -2.53 -7.27 -2.62
CA ILE A 118 -2.31 -8.49 -3.40
C ILE A 118 -0.96 -8.31 -4.06
N ALA A 119 -0.03 -9.22 -3.78
CA ALA A 119 1.30 -9.17 -4.36
C ALA A 119 1.62 -10.44 -5.16
N TYR A 120 2.41 -10.29 -6.19
CA TYR A 120 3.12 -11.38 -6.85
C TYR A 120 4.43 -11.62 -6.11
N TYR A 121 4.70 -12.89 -5.77
CA TYR A 121 5.98 -13.30 -5.21
C TYR A 121 6.78 -14.05 -6.27
N ALA A 122 7.74 -13.36 -6.85
CA ALA A 122 8.49 -13.82 -8.02
C ALA A 122 9.23 -15.16 -7.80
N PRO A 123 9.90 -15.43 -6.65
CA PRO A 123 10.60 -16.68 -6.42
C PRO A 123 9.71 -17.92 -6.50
N TRP A 124 8.44 -17.81 -6.12
CA TRP A 124 7.48 -18.93 -6.18
C TRP A 124 6.48 -18.79 -7.31
N ARG A 125 6.53 -17.68 -8.04
CA ARG A 125 5.62 -17.36 -9.16
C ARG A 125 4.16 -17.44 -8.77
N ASN A 126 3.81 -17.04 -7.55
CA ASN A 126 2.46 -17.12 -7.00
C ASN A 126 1.95 -15.74 -6.57
N ILE A 127 0.68 -15.68 -6.16
CA ILE A 127 0.13 -14.48 -5.55
C ILE A 127 -0.12 -14.72 -4.06
N ALA A 128 0.12 -13.65 -3.28
CA ALA A 128 -0.20 -13.55 -1.87
C ALA A 128 -1.26 -12.47 -1.65
N LEU A 129 -2.29 -12.79 -0.88
CA LEU A 129 -3.34 -11.86 -0.45
C LEU A 129 -3.15 -11.61 1.04
N TYR A 130 -2.91 -10.36 1.40
CA TYR A 130 -2.53 -9.98 2.76
C TYR A 130 -3.75 -9.58 3.60
N ARG A 131 -3.95 -10.27 4.72
CA ARG A 131 -4.92 -9.93 5.79
C ARG A 131 -4.24 -9.37 7.04
N GLY A 132 -2.92 -9.39 7.07
CA GLY A 132 -2.04 -8.82 8.09
C GLY A 132 -0.77 -8.26 7.43
N PRO A 133 0.12 -7.60 8.19
CA PRO A 133 1.40 -7.13 7.65
C PRO A 133 2.29 -8.33 7.32
N GLY A 134 2.89 -8.30 6.13
CA GLY A 134 3.91 -9.24 5.68
C GLY A 134 5.33 -8.75 5.97
N PRO A 135 6.33 -9.65 5.93
CA PRO A 135 7.72 -9.27 6.04
C PRO A 135 8.20 -8.53 4.78
N ASN A 136 9.21 -7.69 4.94
CA ASN A 136 9.93 -7.15 3.78
C ASN A 136 10.75 -8.28 3.13
N ALA A 137 10.53 -8.52 1.85
CA ALA A 137 11.20 -9.61 1.13
C ALA A 137 11.53 -9.22 -0.32
N THR A 138 12.62 -9.79 -0.82
CA THR A 138 13.01 -9.67 -2.23
C THR A 138 12.01 -10.41 -3.12
N GLY A 139 11.63 -9.79 -4.23
CA GLY A 139 10.72 -10.37 -5.21
C GLY A 139 9.23 -10.28 -4.84
N VAL A 140 8.86 -9.53 -3.80
CA VAL A 140 7.48 -9.12 -3.54
C VAL A 140 7.17 -7.92 -4.42
N ILE A 141 6.11 -8.02 -5.23
CA ILE A 141 5.69 -6.96 -6.17
C ILE A 141 4.17 -6.77 -5.99
N LYS A 142 3.75 -5.61 -5.51
CA LYS A 142 2.32 -5.30 -5.36
C LYS A 142 1.66 -5.19 -6.73
N ILE A 143 0.57 -5.93 -6.93
CA ILE A 143 -0.16 -5.97 -8.19
C ILE A 143 -1.59 -5.46 -8.07
N ALA A 144 -2.17 -5.47 -6.87
CA ALA A 144 -3.51 -4.94 -6.64
C ALA A 144 -3.71 -4.59 -5.16
N ARG A 145 -4.77 -3.80 -4.91
CA ARG A 145 -5.25 -3.50 -3.56
C ARG A 145 -6.73 -3.83 -3.44
N ILE A 146 -7.08 -4.61 -2.42
CA ILE A 146 -8.47 -4.95 -2.08
C ILE A 146 -9.16 -3.68 -1.59
N THR A 147 -10.29 -3.36 -2.20
CA THR A 147 -11.10 -2.16 -1.90
C THR A 147 -12.38 -2.51 -1.16
N SER A 148 -12.82 -3.77 -1.22
CA SER A 148 -13.98 -4.25 -0.45
C SER A 148 -13.94 -5.77 -0.27
N GLY A 149 -14.62 -6.28 0.77
CA GLY A 149 -14.82 -7.71 1.01
C GLY A 149 -13.62 -8.43 1.60
N ILE A 150 -12.64 -7.72 2.18
CA ILE A 150 -11.40 -8.31 2.72
C ILE A 150 -11.66 -9.36 3.81
N GLU A 151 -12.78 -9.28 4.49
CA GLU A 151 -13.22 -10.25 5.50
C GLU A 151 -13.34 -11.67 4.96
N ALA A 152 -13.55 -11.84 3.64
CA ALA A 152 -13.57 -13.14 2.99
C ALA A 152 -12.22 -13.88 3.08
N LEU A 153 -11.10 -13.18 3.32
CA LEU A 153 -9.80 -13.79 3.57
C LEU A 153 -9.70 -14.48 4.94
N GLN A 154 -10.66 -14.24 5.84
CA GLN A 154 -10.69 -14.87 7.16
C GLN A 154 -11.26 -16.31 7.11
N LEU A 155 -11.84 -16.74 5.98
CA LEU A 155 -12.29 -18.12 5.79
C LEU A 155 -11.11 -19.07 6.05
N PRO A 156 -11.24 -20.06 6.97
CA PRO A 156 -10.14 -20.94 7.33
C PRO A 156 -9.82 -21.94 6.22
N GLY A 157 -8.57 -22.43 6.24
CA GLY A 157 -8.11 -23.49 5.37
C GLY A 157 -7.92 -23.10 3.92
N GLN A 158 -8.05 -24.09 3.03
CA GLN A 158 -7.91 -23.88 1.60
C GLN A 158 -9.22 -23.39 1.01
N VAL A 159 -9.15 -22.37 0.17
CA VAL A 159 -10.31 -21.80 -0.52
C VAL A 159 -10.02 -21.64 -2.00
N ARG A 160 -10.96 -22.08 -2.83
CA ARG A 160 -10.89 -21.86 -4.28
C ARG A 160 -11.44 -20.48 -4.62
N VAL A 161 -10.69 -19.71 -5.39
CA VAL A 161 -11.10 -18.39 -5.84
C VAL A 161 -11.05 -18.28 -7.35
N THR A 162 -11.96 -17.51 -7.92
CA THR A 162 -11.95 -17.11 -9.32
C THR A 162 -11.78 -15.60 -9.40
N ILE A 163 -10.75 -15.17 -10.10
CA ILE A 163 -10.41 -13.77 -10.31
C ILE A 163 -10.77 -13.39 -11.73
N SER A 164 -11.54 -12.32 -11.91
CA SER A 164 -11.98 -11.83 -13.21
C SER A 164 -11.92 -10.31 -13.27
N ARG A 165 -11.95 -9.76 -14.50
CA ARG A 165 -12.12 -8.31 -14.68
C ARG A 165 -13.52 -7.91 -14.22
N ALA A 166 -13.65 -6.81 -13.50
CA ALA A 166 -14.95 -6.20 -13.25
C ALA A 166 -15.53 -5.67 -14.58
N LYS A 167 -16.84 -5.79 -14.71
CA LYS A 167 -17.57 -5.27 -15.87
C LYS A 167 -17.76 -3.76 -15.77
#